data_ef35c339fd65d7272f812481b923090c
#
_entry.id   ef35c339fd65d7272f812481b923090c
#
_cell.length_a   1.000
_cell.length_b   1.000
_cell.length_c   1.000
_cell.angle_alpha   90.00
_cell.angle_beta   90.00
_cell.angle_gamma   90.00
#
_symmetry.space_group_name_H-M   'P 1'
#
loop_
_entity.id
_entity.type
_entity.pdbx_description
1 polymer ?
#
loop_
_entity_poly.entity_id
_entity_poly.type
_entity_poly.pdbx_seq_one_letter_code
_entity_poly.pdbx_strand_id
1 'polypeptide(L)' 'MRFRIRRREHGNVETVPNEGTWYTTVEQAAAVQRAFEKFPSGAEYWIEDEDGQVVAAEGDKRQT' A
#
# COMPACT_ATOMS: atom_id res chain seq x y z
N MET A 1 10.34 -7.39 9.67
CA MET A 1 9.85 -6.06 9.27
C MET A 1 8.38 -6.13 8.85
N ARG A 2 7.64 -5.08 9.13
CA ARG A 2 6.21 -5.04 8.82
C ARG A 2 5.95 -3.98 7.74
N PHE A 3 4.83 -4.13 7.06
CA PHE A 3 4.46 -3.24 5.96
C PHE A 3 3.03 -2.79 6.13
N ARG A 4 2.73 -1.62 5.62
CA ARG A 4 1.37 -1.09 5.65
C ARG A 4 1.04 -0.46 4.31
N ILE A 5 -0.25 -0.38 4.02
CA ILE A 5 -0.75 0.24 2.81
C ILE A 5 -1.24 1.62 3.16
N ARG A 6 -0.76 2.61 2.42
CA ARG A 6 -1.19 3.99 2.60
C ARG A 6 -2.03 4.40 1.40
N ARG A 7 -2.98 5.26 1.67
CA ARG A 7 -3.85 5.79 0.62
C ARG A 7 -3.86 7.30 0.71
N ARG A 8 -3.77 7.96 -0.42
CA ARG A 8 -3.91 9.41 -0.48
C ARG A 8 -5.11 9.75 -1.36
N GLU A 9 -6.02 10.53 -0.79
CA GLU A 9 -7.21 10.96 -1.50
C GLU A 9 -7.55 12.36 -1.02
N HIS A 10 -7.71 13.29 -1.96
CA HIS A 10 -8.06 14.68 -1.64
C HIS A 10 -7.05 15.30 -0.68
N GLY A 11 -5.78 14.94 -0.82
CA GLY A 11 -4.73 15.50 0.00
C GLY A 11 -4.57 14.85 1.37
N ASN A 12 -5.42 13.91 1.72
CA ASN A 12 -5.34 13.21 3.00
C ASN A 12 -4.67 11.86 2.83
N VAL A 13 -3.77 11.54 3.75
CA VAL A 13 -3.06 10.27 3.73
C VAL A 13 -3.49 9.46 4.95
N GLU A 14 -3.83 8.20 4.73
CA GLU A 14 -4.25 7.33 5.82
C GLU A 14 -3.80 5.90 5.54
N THR A 15 -3.74 5.10 6.60
CA THR A 15 -3.43 3.69 6.50
C THR A 15 -4.72 2.93 6.26
N VAL A 16 -4.73 2.05 5.28
CA VAL A 16 -5.92 1.27 4.95
C VAL A 16 -5.66 -0.20 5.24
N PRO A 17 -6.70 -0.93 5.64
CA PRO A 17 -8.09 -0.50 5.84
C PRO A 17 -8.29 0.41 7.04
N ASN A 18 -7.37 0.39 8.01
CA ASN A 18 -7.43 1.32 9.12
C ASN A 18 -6.07 1.40 9.79
N GLU A 19 -5.92 2.37 10.68
CA GLU A 19 -4.66 2.52 11.41
C GLU A 19 -4.38 1.28 12.24
N GLY A 20 -3.10 0.93 12.29
CA GLY A 20 -2.69 -0.24 13.02
C GLY A 20 -2.68 -1.53 12.22
N THR A 21 -3.03 -1.47 10.97
CA THR A 21 -3.02 -2.66 10.11
C THR A 21 -1.64 -2.85 9.51
N TRP A 22 -1.01 -3.97 9.82
CA TRP A 22 0.33 -4.30 9.34
C TRP A 22 0.31 -5.64 8.65
N TYR A 23 1.20 -5.79 7.66
CA TYR A 23 1.38 -7.04 6.93
C TYR A 23 2.80 -7.50 7.11
N THR A 24 3.01 -8.80 7.07
CA THR A 24 4.33 -9.36 7.33
C THR A 24 5.22 -9.40 6.09
N THR A 25 4.63 -9.35 4.91
CA THR A 25 5.39 -9.37 3.67
C THR A 25 4.85 -8.34 2.70
N VAL A 26 5.73 -7.92 1.78
CA VAL A 26 5.32 -7.00 0.72
C VAL A 26 4.28 -7.67 -0.18
N GLU A 27 4.43 -8.96 -0.43
CA GLU A 27 3.49 -9.68 -1.28
C GLU A 27 2.08 -9.68 -0.70
N GLN A 28 1.98 -9.85 0.61
CA GLN A 28 0.69 -9.80 1.28
C GLN A 28 0.05 -8.42 1.10
N ALA A 29 0.83 -7.39 1.38
CA ALA A 29 0.34 -6.03 1.26
C ALA A 29 -0.06 -5.73 -0.19
N ALA A 30 0.74 -6.17 -1.14
CA ALA A 30 0.45 -5.92 -2.56
C ALA A 30 -0.85 -6.58 -3.00
N ALA A 31 -1.12 -7.78 -2.49
CA ALA A 31 -2.36 -8.47 -2.85
C ALA A 31 -3.57 -7.68 -2.34
N VAL A 32 -3.48 -7.16 -1.12
CA VAL A 32 -4.57 -6.38 -0.56
C VAL A 32 -4.69 -5.05 -1.30
N GLN A 33 -3.56 -4.43 -1.65
CA GLN A 33 -3.57 -3.19 -2.40
C GLN A 33 -4.30 -3.35 -3.73
N ARG A 34 -4.06 -4.45 -4.43
CA ARG A 34 -4.74 -4.69 -5.70
C ARG A 34 -6.24 -4.79 -5.53
N ALA A 35 -6.68 -5.36 -4.39
CA ALA A 35 -8.10 -5.43 -4.12
C ALA A 35 -8.70 -4.05 -3.93
N PHE A 36 -8.00 -3.16 -3.27
CA PHE A 36 -8.47 -1.78 -3.11
C PHE A 36 -8.51 -1.07 -4.47
N GLU A 37 -7.53 -1.31 -5.31
CA GLU A 37 -7.43 -0.62 -6.59
C GLU A 37 -8.48 -1.06 -7.59
N LYS A 38 -9.21 -2.11 -7.30
CA LYS A 38 -10.31 -2.53 -8.16
C LYS A 38 -11.46 -1.54 -8.14
N PHE A 39 -11.53 -0.71 -7.11
CA PHE A 39 -12.59 0.27 -6.99
C PHE A 39 -12.09 1.61 -7.51
N PRO A 40 -12.69 2.14 -8.58
CA PRO A 40 -12.22 3.41 -9.14
C PRO A 40 -12.58 4.57 -8.22
N SER A 41 -11.61 5.02 -7.46
CA SER A 41 -11.85 6.08 -6.48
C SER A 41 -10.97 7.30 -6.72
N GLY A 42 -9.98 7.19 -7.60
CA GLY A 42 -9.05 8.28 -7.81
C GLY A 42 -7.99 8.40 -6.73
N ALA A 43 -7.99 7.49 -5.76
CA ALA A 43 -7.01 7.50 -4.70
C ALA A 43 -5.70 6.87 -5.17
N GLU A 44 -4.62 7.30 -4.54
CA GLU A 44 -3.32 6.69 -4.78
C GLU A 44 -3.00 5.75 -3.63
N TYR A 45 -2.38 4.61 -3.95
CA TYR A 45 -2.00 3.62 -2.94
C TYR A 45 -0.53 3.29 -3.07
N TRP A 46 0.12 3.06 -1.94
CA TRP A 46 1.50 2.58 -1.93
C TRP A 46 1.73 1.80 -0.65
N ILE A 47 2.87 1.12 -0.60
CA ILE A 47 3.24 0.30 0.54
C ILE A 47 4.44 0.93 1.22
N GLU A 48 4.38 1.06 2.54
CA GLU A 48 5.48 1.57 3.35
C GLU A 48 5.92 0.53 4.35
N ASP A 49 7.20 0.56 4.69
CA ASP A 49 7.69 -0.28 5.77
C ASP A 49 7.55 0.44 7.12
N GLU A 50 8.06 -0.17 8.18
CA GLU A 50 7.93 0.38 9.52
C GLU A 50 8.63 1.72 9.69
N ASP A 51 9.63 1.98 8.87
CA ASP A 51 10.38 3.23 8.94
C ASP A 51 9.77 4.33 8.08
N GLY A 52 8.65 4.04 7.44
CA GLY A 52 7.99 5.02 6.62
C GLY A 52 8.53 5.11 5.20
N GLN A 53 9.40 4.19 4.82
CA GLN A 53 9.95 4.19 3.47
C GLN A 53 9.01 3.47 2.51
N VAL A 54 8.80 4.06 1.35
CA VAL A 54 7.97 3.47 0.33
C VAL A 54 8.72 2.28 -0.29
N VAL A 55 8.05 1.14 -0.34
CA VAL A 55 8.62 -0.05 -0.97
C VAL A 55 7.70 -0.48 -2.11
N ALA A 56 8.31 -0.94 -3.19
CA ALA A 56 7.54 -1.38 -4.34
C ALA A 56 7.29 -2.88 -4.23
N ALA A 57 6.10 -3.30 -4.64
CA ALA A 57 5.83 -4.71 -4.74
C ALA A 57 6.70 -5.31 -5.82
N GLU A 58 6.96 -6.61 -5.71
CA GLU A 58 7.81 -7.30 -6.67
C GLU A 58 7.36 -7.06 -8.10
N GLY A 59 6.05 -7.04 -8.32
CA GLY A 59 5.53 -6.86 -9.66
C GLY A 59 5.88 -5.53 -10.29
N ASP A 60 6.13 -4.52 -9.47
CA ASP A 60 6.43 -3.19 -9.99
C ASP A 60 7.76 -3.12 -10.70
N LYS A 61 8.68 -3.96 -10.29
CA LYS A 61 10.02 -3.95 -10.88
C LYS A 61 10.02 -4.33 -12.34
N ARG A 62 9.06 -5.10 -12.74
CA ARG A 62 8.98 -5.54 -14.12
C ARG A 62 8.52 -4.44 -15.06
N GLN A 63 8.07 -3.36 -14.51
CA GLN A 63 7.60 -2.23 -15.29
C GLN A 63 8.73 -1.46 -15.94
N THR A 64 9.92 -1.63 -15.44
CA THR A 64 11.07 -0.89 -15.93
C THR A 64 11.72 -1.55 -17.12
#